data_f711aecfa0f7a6bfd73193c8d9ca9b3e
#
_entry.id   f711aecfa0f7a6bfd73193c8d9ca9b3e
#
_cell.length_a   1.000
_cell.length_b   1.000
_cell.length_c   1.000
_cell.angle_alpha   90.00
_cell.angle_beta   90.00
_cell.angle_gamma   90.00
#
_symmetry.space_group_name_H-M   'P 1'
#
loop_
_entity.id
_entity.type
_entity.pdbx_description
1 polymer ?
#
loop_
_entity_poly.entity_id
_entity_poly.type
_entity_poly.pdbx_seq_one_letter_code
_entity_poly.pdbx_strand_id
1 'polypeptide(L)'
;RKKCRYDVTILINGLPLVQIELKRRGVELRVAYDQIQRYHKTSYHGLFDYIQLFVISNGVNTRYFANNPNGGYKFTFNWTDAANVPFNELDKFAAAFLEKCTLGKIIGKYIVLHEGDKCLMVLRPYQFYAVEKILDKVKNSNDNGYIWHTTGAGKTLTSFKAAQLV
;
A
#
# COMPACT_ATOMS: atom_id res chain seq x y z
N ARG A 1 -30.90 7.67 0.28
CA ARG A 1 -29.47 7.22 0.13
C ARG A 1 -28.57 8.46 0.15
N LYS A 2 -27.65 8.56 1.10
CA LYS A 2 -26.62 9.61 1.08
C LYS A 2 -25.75 9.37 -0.16
N LYS A 3 -25.68 10.35 -1.08
CA LYS A 3 -24.75 10.31 -2.20
C LYS A 3 -23.32 10.42 -1.64
N CYS A 4 -22.52 9.37 -1.75
CA CYS A 4 -21.09 9.44 -1.48
C CYS A 4 -20.37 9.90 -2.74
N ARG A 5 -19.38 10.74 -2.57
CA ARG A 5 -18.50 11.21 -3.63
C ARG A 5 -17.09 10.74 -3.33
N TYR A 6 -16.56 9.95 -4.22
CA TYR A 6 -15.17 9.49 -4.18
C TYR A 6 -14.32 10.41 -5.05
N ASP A 7 -13.10 10.71 -4.61
CA ASP A 7 -12.26 11.64 -5.38
C ASP A 7 -11.65 10.95 -6.60
N VAL A 8 -10.88 9.87 -6.42
CA VAL A 8 -10.31 9.11 -7.53
C VAL A 8 -10.36 7.62 -7.22
N THR A 9 -10.80 6.83 -8.18
CA THR A 9 -10.78 5.36 -8.10
C THR A 9 -10.00 4.81 -9.29
N ILE A 10 -8.98 3.99 -9.03
CA ILE A 10 -8.24 3.29 -10.08
C ILE A 10 -8.87 1.93 -10.30
N LEU A 11 -9.26 1.69 -11.55
CA LEU A 11 -9.79 0.42 -12.00
C LEU A 11 -8.70 -0.40 -12.69
N ILE A 12 -8.58 -1.67 -12.32
CA ILE A 12 -7.72 -2.63 -13.01
C ILE A 12 -8.62 -3.76 -13.52
N ASN A 13 -8.66 -3.94 -14.83
CA ASN A 13 -9.58 -4.87 -15.50
C ASN A 13 -11.05 -4.66 -15.09
N GLY A 14 -11.46 -3.40 -14.89
CA GLY A 14 -12.82 -3.04 -14.50
C GLY A 14 -13.13 -3.14 -13.01
N LEU A 15 -12.22 -3.68 -12.18
CA LEU A 15 -12.39 -3.78 -10.74
C LEU A 15 -11.78 -2.56 -10.03
N PRO A 16 -12.48 -1.92 -9.09
CA PRO A 16 -11.94 -0.80 -8.30
C PRO A 16 -10.98 -1.35 -7.24
N LEU A 17 -9.69 -1.33 -7.52
CA LEU A 17 -8.67 -1.89 -6.65
C LEU A 17 -7.96 -0.85 -5.78
N VAL A 18 -7.94 0.42 -6.20
CA VAL A 18 -7.32 1.50 -5.43
C VAL A 18 -8.28 2.68 -5.31
N GLN A 19 -8.43 3.18 -4.10
CA GLN A 19 -9.18 4.40 -3.82
C GLN A 19 -8.24 5.47 -3.31
N ILE A 20 -8.31 6.67 -3.89
CA ILE A 20 -7.52 7.84 -3.49
C ILE A 20 -8.46 8.89 -2.92
N GLU A 21 -8.15 9.37 -1.74
CA GLU A 21 -8.86 10.46 -1.07
C GLU A 21 -7.95 11.68 -0.96
N LEU A 22 -8.41 12.80 -1.49
CA LEU A 22 -7.63 14.03 -1.59
C LEU A 22 -8.16 15.09 -0.61
N LYS A 23 -7.24 15.85 -0.04
CA LYS A 23 -7.54 17.00 0.81
C LYS A 23 -6.78 18.23 0.32
N ARG A 24 -7.28 19.39 0.69
CA ARG A 24 -6.57 20.66 0.41
C ARG A 24 -5.27 20.72 1.20
N ARG A 25 -4.30 21.47 0.68
CA ARG A 25 -3.08 21.80 1.42
C ARG A 25 -3.42 22.38 2.79
N GLY A 26 -2.65 22.01 3.81
CA GLY A 26 -2.88 22.42 5.20
C GLY A 26 -3.85 21.55 6.00
N VAL A 27 -4.61 20.66 5.35
CA VAL A 27 -5.47 19.68 6.04
C VAL A 27 -4.64 18.46 6.42
N GLU A 28 -4.80 17.98 7.64
CA GLU A 28 -4.11 16.78 8.11
C GLU A 28 -4.61 15.53 7.36
N LEU A 29 -3.69 14.63 7.03
CA LEU A 29 -4.03 13.36 6.35
C LEU A 29 -4.96 12.47 7.18
N ARG A 30 -4.98 12.66 8.50
CA ARG A 30 -5.90 11.96 9.41
C ARG A 30 -7.35 12.17 9.02
N VAL A 31 -7.71 13.36 8.56
CA VAL A 31 -9.08 13.69 8.10
C VAL A 31 -9.48 12.83 6.88
N ALA A 32 -8.55 12.62 5.94
CA ALA A 32 -8.79 11.75 4.79
C ALA A 32 -8.93 10.28 5.22
N TYR A 33 -8.08 9.82 6.12
CA TYR A 33 -8.16 8.47 6.70
C TYR A 33 -9.49 8.23 7.39
N ASP A 34 -9.92 9.15 8.27
CA ASP A 34 -11.18 9.02 9.00
C ASP A 34 -12.40 9.07 8.05
N GLN A 35 -12.28 9.76 6.90
CA GLN A 35 -13.32 9.74 5.86
C GLN A 35 -13.41 8.36 5.20
N ILE A 36 -12.29 7.72 4.86
CA ILE A 36 -12.28 6.36 4.32
C ILE A 36 -12.89 5.38 5.34
N GLN A 37 -12.56 5.50 6.62
CA GLN A 37 -13.16 4.65 7.66
C GLN A 37 -14.70 4.82 7.76
N ARG A 38 -15.22 6.03 7.55
CA ARG A 38 -16.67 6.24 7.45
C ARG A 38 -17.27 5.57 6.22
N TYR A 39 -16.59 5.63 5.07
CA TYR A 39 -17.03 4.98 3.85
C TYR A 39 -17.08 3.46 3.96
N HIS A 40 -16.16 2.83 4.68
CA HIS A 40 -16.22 1.40 5.00
C HIS A 40 -17.54 1.00 5.64
N LYS A 41 -18.07 1.85 6.55
CA LYS A 41 -19.29 1.56 7.29
C LYS A 41 -20.56 1.84 6.49
N THR A 42 -20.50 2.69 5.45
CA THR A 42 -21.72 3.27 4.85
C THR A 42 -21.82 3.10 3.34
N SER A 43 -20.72 2.86 2.65
CA SER A 43 -20.66 3.12 1.19
C SER A 43 -19.87 2.13 0.37
N TYR A 44 -18.85 1.48 0.93
CA TYR A 44 -18.11 0.46 0.19
C TYR A 44 -18.89 -0.86 0.23
N HIS A 45 -19.70 -1.08 -0.81
CA HIS A 45 -20.47 -2.29 -1.01
C HIS A 45 -20.49 -2.66 -2.50
N GLY A 46 -20.66 -3.94 -2.79
CA GLY A 46 -20.69 -4.47 -4.16
C GLY A 46 -19.30 -4.38 -4.81
N LEU A 47 -19.16 -3.67 -5.92
CA LEU A 47 -17.86 -3.57 -6.60
C LEU A 47 -16.78 -2.91 -5.73
N PHE A 48 -17.13 -2.01 -4.82
CA PHE A 48 -16.17 -1.35 -3.93
C PHE A 48 -15.65 -2.25 -2.79
N ASP A 49 -16.22 -3.44 -2.59
CA ASP A 49 -15.65 -4.45 -1.69
C ASP A 49 -14.30 -5.00 -2.19
N TYR A 50 -14.01 -4.85 -3.50
CA TYR A 50 -12.75 -5.27 -4.10
C TYR A 50 -11.59 -4.29 -3.89
N ILE A 51 -11.79 -3.12 -3.28
CA ILE A 51 -10.71 -2.19 -2.99
C ILE A 51 -9.67 -2.88 -2.09
N GLN A 52 -8.43 -2.87 -2.54
CA GLN A 52 -7.30 -3.48 -1.82
C GLN A 52 -6.39 -2.44 -1.17
N LEU A 53 -6.26 -1.27 -1.81
CA LEU A 53 -5.38 -0.21 -1.38
C LEU A 53 -6.10 1.13 -1.28
N PHE A 54 -5.69 1.90 -0.30
CA PHE A 54 -6.06 3.30 -0.15
C PHE A 54 -4.84 4.19 -0.23
N VAL A 55 -5.02 5.35 -0.85
CA VAL A 55 -4.05 6.44 -0.86
C VAL A 55 -4.73 7.69 -0.31
N ILE A 56 -4.05 8.39 0.57
CA ILE A 56 -4.51 9.67 1.13
C ILE A 56 -3.46 10.74 0.86
N SER A 57 -3.89 11.90 0.39
CA SER A 57 -2.99 13.01 0.09
C SER A 57 -3.61 14.37 0.36
N ASN A 58 -2.75 15.32 0.76
CA ASN A 58 -3.09 16.75 0.78
C ASN A 58 -2.22 17.58 -0.18
N GLY A 59 -1.61 16.89 -1.18
CA GLY A 59 -0.71 17.47 -2.16
C GLY A 59 0.74 17.60 -1.68
N VAL A 60 0.97 17.81 -0.38
CA VAL A 60 2.32 17.95 0.23
C VAL A 60 2.77 16.63 0.85
N ASN A 61 1.85 15.94 1.50
CA ASN A 61 2.09 14.64 2.12
C ASN A 61 1.15 13.61 1.52
N THR A 62 1.69 12.43 1.22
CA THR A 62 0.94 11.32 0.65
C THR A 62 1.30 10.03 1.37
N ARG A 63 0.27 9.23 1.69
CA ARG A 63 0.45 7.92 2.33
C ARG A 63 -0.44 6.88 1.66
N TYR A 64 -0.05 5.63 1.78
CA TYR A 64 -0.84 4.49 1.34
C TYR A 64 -1.03 3.47 2.47
N PHE A 65 -2.05 2.66 2.36
CA PHE A 65 -2.33 1.56 3.30
C PHE A 65 -3.25 0.53 2.65
N ALA A 66 -3.21 -0.70 3.16
CA ALA A 66 -4.10 -1.76 2.69
C ALA A 66 -5.51 -1.61 3.25
N ASN A 67 -6.47 -2.22 2.58
CA ASN A 67 -7.84 -2.30 3.05
C ASN A 67 -7.91 -3.20 4.30
N ASN A 68 -7.79 -2.55 5.46
CA ASN A 68 -7.93 -3.17 6.76
C ASN A 68 -8.86 -2.31 7.62
N PRO A 69 -10.14 -2.66 7.71
CA PRO A 69 -11.12 -1.91 8.50
C PRO A 69 -10.79 -1.79 9.99
N ASN A 70 -10.03 -2.75 10.51
CA ASN A 70 -9.58 -2.78 11.90
C ASN A 70 -8.19 -2.14 12.08
N GLY A 71 -7.55 -1.73 10.99
CA GLY A 71 -6.27 -1.05 11.01
C GLY A 71 -6.37 0.37 11.57
N GLY A 72 -5.39 0.79 12.37
CA GLY A 72 -5.30 2.18 12.83
C GLY A 72 -4.49 3.04 11.86
N TYR A 73 -4.58 4.36 11.99
CA TYR A 73 -3.79 5.34 11.22
C TYR A 73 -2.28 5.08 11.24
N LYS A 74 -1.77 4.42 12.28
CA LYS A 74 -0.36 3.99 12.42
C LYS A 74 0.09 3.01 11.33
N PHE A 75 -0.82 2.37 10.62
CA PHE A 75 -0.53 1.47 9.50
C PHE A 75 -0.62 2.17 8.13
N THR A 76 -0.59 3.48 8.10
CA THR A 76 -0.39 4.25 6.87
C THR A 76 1.10 4.52 6.66
N PHE A 77 1.59 4.36 5.44
CA PHE A 77 3.02 4.43 5.12
C PHE A 77 3.31 5.46 4.03
N ASN A 78 4.45 6.11 4.11
CA ASN A 78 5.00 6.86 2.98
C ASN A 78 5.66 5.87 2.02
N TRP A 79 5.51 6.08 0.72
CA TRP A 79 6.33 5.37 -0.25
C TRP A 79 7.72 6.00 -0.32
N THR A 80 8.76 5.18 -0.44
CA THR A 80 10.15 5.62 -0.52
C THR A 80 10.84 5.00 -1.72
N ASP A 81 11.98 5.52 -2.10
CA ASP A 81 12.90 4.83 -2.98
C ASP A 81 13.71 3.73 -2.22
N ALA A 82 14.62 3.08 -2.93
CA ALA A 82 15.48 2.04 -2.37
C ALA A 82 16.50 2.56 -1.32
N ALA A 83 16.74 3.86 -1.28
CA ALA A 83 17.59 4.54 -0.29
C ALA A 83 16.77 5.06 0.92
N ASN A 84 15.49 4.71 0.99
CA ASN A 84 14.53 5.17 1.99
C ASN A 84 14.22 6.69 1.94
N VAL A 85 14.43 7.35 0.80
CA VAL A 85 14.02 8.74 0.60
C VAL A 85 12.51 8.78 0.28
N PRO A 86 11.68 9.48 1.07
CA PRO A 86 10.23 9.45 0.90
C PRO A 86 9.75 10.32 -0.27
N PHE A 87 8.78 9.82 -1.01
CA PHE A 87 8.00 10.56 -1.99
C PHE A 87 6.77 11.17 -1.31
N ASN A 88 6.93 12.32 -0.68
CA ASN A 88 5.84 12.95 0.07
C ASN A 88 4.84 13.66 -0.83
N GLU A 89 5.30 14.41 -1.83
CA GLU A 89 4.45 15.16 -2.74
C GLU A 89 3.64 14.22 -3.64
N LEU A 90 2.39 14.59 -3.90
CA LEU A 90 1.45 13.74 -4.64
C LEU A 90 1.93 13.36 -6.05
N ASP A 91 2.52 14.30 -6.77
CA ASP A 91 3.05 14.10 -8.13
C ASP A 91 4.21 13.09 -8.13
N LYS A 92 5.18 13.26 -7.22
CA LYS A 92 6.32 12.35 -7.07
C LYS A 92 5.86 10.96 -6.61
N PHE A 93 4.93 10.93 -5.64
CA PHE A 93 4.32 9.68 -5.18
C PHE A 93 3.60 8.97 -6.35
N ALA A 94 2.78 9.70 -7.10
CA ALA A 94 2.02 9.14 -8.21
C ALA A 94 2.95 8.57 -9.30
N ALA A 95 4.01 9.29 -9.66
CA ALA A 95 5.00 8.83 -10.63
C ALA A 95 5.74 7.56 -10.18
N ALA A 96 6.00 7.39 -8.88
CA ALA A 96 6.74 6.25 -8.35
C ALA A 96 5.85 5.07 -7.95
N PHE A 97 4.73 5.32 -7.26
CA PHE A 97 3.88 4.29 -6.66
C PHE A 97 2.73 3.86 -7.57
N LEU A 98 2.07 4.84 -8.24
CA LEU A 98 0.93 4.58 -9.12
C LEU A 98 1.36 4.26 -10.56
N GLU A 99 2.67 4.24 -10.83
CA GLU A 99 3.20 3.74 -12.08
C GLU A 99 2.69 2.31 -12.33
N LYS A 100 2.29 2.02 -13.56
CA LYS A 100 1.56 0.80 -13.94
C LYS A 100 2.25 -0.49 -13.48
N CYS A 101 3.57 -0.59 -13.69
CA CYS A 101 4.33 -1.79 -13.31
C CYS A 101 4.49 -1.91 -11.80
N THR A 102 4.77 -0.80 -11.10
CA THR A 102 4.90 -0.74 -9.64
C THR A 102 3.59 -1.09 -8.96
N LEU A 103 2.50 -0.41 -9.35
CA LEU A 103 1.18 -0.67 -8.79
C LEU A 103 0.71 -2.10 -9.09
N GLY A 104 0.95 -2.59 -10.31
CA GLY A 104 0.63 -3.96 -10.69
C GLY A 104 1.39 -5.00 -9.87
N LYS A 105 2.68 -4.77 -9.58
CA LYS A 105 3.46 -5.62 -8.66
C LYS A 105 2.89 -5.59 -7.25
N ILE A 106 2.60 -4.39 -6.73
CA ILE A 106 2.09 -4.24 -5.36
C ILE A 106 0.80 -5.02 -5.19
N ILE A 107 -0.16 -4.83 -6.07
CA ILE A 107 -1.47 -5.50 -6.00
C ILE A 107 -1.33 -7.00 -6.26
N GLY A 108 -0.58 -7.41 -7.29
CA GLY A 108 -0.50 -8.81 -7.70
C GLY A 108 0.42 -9.66 -6.82
N LYS A 109 1.41 -9.06 -6.13
CA LYS A 109 2.44 -9.81 -5.40
C LYS A 109 2.63 -9.41 -3.95
N TYR A 110 2.43 -8.13 -3.60
CA TYR A 110 2.86 -7.57 -2.30
C TYR A 110 1.73 -7.20 -1.35
N ILE A 111 0.49 -7.49 -1.71
CA ILE A 111 -0.61 -7.55 -0.76
C ILE A 111 -0.65 -8.95 -0.14
N VAL A 112 -0.89 -9.01 1.16
CA VAL A 112 -0.99 -10.25 1.94
C VAL A 112 -2.35 -10.29 2.61
N LEU A 113 -3.08 -11.37 2.40
CA LEU A 113 -4.28 -11.66 3.17
C LEU A 113 -3.88 -12.32 4.49
N HIS A 114 -4.20 -11.68 5.61
CA HIS A 114 -4.08 -12.27 6.93
C HIS A 114 -5.40 -12.95 7.28
N GLU A 115 -5.43 -14.28 7.17
CA GLU A 115 -6.66 -15.08 7.30
C GLU A 115 -7.24 -14.99 8.72
N GLY A 116 -6.40 -15.00 9.73
CA GLY A 116 -6.83 -14.93 11.13
C GLY A 116 -7.63 -13.69 11.46
N ASP A 117 -7.17 -12.53 11.00
CA ASP A 117 -7.84 -11.23 11.23
C ASP A 117 -8.74 -10.83 10.06
N LYS A 118 -8.81 -11.64 8.99
CA LYS A 118 -9.57 -11.36 7.76
C LYS A 118 -9.29 -9.95 7.20
N CYS A 119 -8.03 -9.57 7.18
CA CYS A 119 -7.62 -8.25 6.72
C CYS A 119 -6.49 -8.31 5.69
N LEU A 120 -6.40 -7.28 4.88
CA LEU A 120 -5.29 -7.11 3.96
C LEU A 120 -4.14 -6.34 4.64
N MET A 121 -2.93 -6.76 4.32
CA MET A 121 -1.69 -6.05 4.66
C MET A 121 -0.93 -5.74 3.38
N VAL A 122 -0.25 -4.60 3.35
CA VAL A 122 0.65 -4.23 2.26
C VAL A 122 2.06 -4.06 2.81
N LEU A 123 3.05 -4.50 2.04
CA LEU A 123 4.44 -4.35 2.43
C LEU A 123 4.83 -2.88 2.52
N ARG A 124 5.67 -2.56 3.52
CA ARG A 124 6.36 -1.26 3.60
C ARG A 124 7.43 -1.17 2.52
N PRO A 125 7.85 0.02 2.10
CA PRO A 125 8.81 0.17 0.99
C PRO A 125 10.09 -0.65 1.16
N TYR A 126 10.73 -0.56 2.33
CA TYR A 126 11.95 -1.32 2.59
C TYR A 126 11.75 -2.85 2.56
N GLN A 127 10.56 -3.34 2.93
CA GLN A 127 10.22 -4.77 2.80
C GLN A 127 10.04 -5.15 1.33
N PHE A 128 9.37 -4.29 0.55
CA PHE A 128 9.22 -4.47 -0.89
C PHE A 128 10.58 -4.58 -1.57
N TYR A 129 11.49 -3.62 -1.34
CA TYR A 129 12.84 -3.65 -1.93
C TYR A 129 13.67 -4.83 -1.43
N ALA A 130 13.52 -5.23 -0.16
CA ALA A 130 14.21 -6.40 0.38
C ALA A 130 13.76 -7.67 -0.35
N VAL A 131 12.44 -7.87 -0.54
CA VAL A 131 11.93 -9.04 -1.29
C VAL A 131 12.39 -9.01 -2.74
N GLU A 132 12.31 -7.86 -3.44
CA GLU A 132 12.81 -7.75 -4.82
C GLU A 132 14.30 -8.12 -4.93
N LYS A 133 15.13 -7.71 -3.96
CA LYS A 133 16.55 -8.07 -3.89
C LYS A 133 16.79 -9.56 -3.61
N ILE A 134 15.97 -10.17 -2.75
CA ILE A 134 16.05 -11.63 -2.53
C ILE A 134 15.71 -12.37 -3.83
N LEU A 135 14.61 -12.01 -4.48
CA LEU A 135 14.18 -12.65 -5.73
C LEU A 135 15.23 -12.51 -6.84
N ASP A 136 15.79 -11.31 -6.98
CA ASP A 136 16.87 -11.06 -7.93
C ASP A 136 18.12 -11.93 -7.63
N LYS A 137 18.53 -11.99 -6.36
CA LYS A 137 19.68 -12.80 -5.93
C LYS A 137 19.45 -14.28 -6.18
N VAL A 138 18.30 -14.83 -5.80
CA VAL A 138 17.95 -16.24 -6.00
C VAL A 138 17.91 -16.60 -7.50
N LYS A 139 17.42 -15.68 -8.32
CA LYS A 139 17.29 -15.91 -9.76
C LYS A 139 18.63 -15.84 -10.51
N ASN A 140 19.51 -14.93 -10.10
CA ASN A 140 20.68 -14.53 -10.89
C ASN A 140 22.02 -14.90 -10.25
N SER A 141 22.04 -15.54 -9.07
CA SER A 141 23.29 -15.91 -8.38
C SER A 141 23.08 -17.11 -7.46
N ASN A 142 24.11 -17.92 -7.31
CA ASN A 142 24.19 -19.01 -6.33
C ASN A 142 24.94 -18.61 -5.04
N ASP A 143 25.38 -17.34 -4.94
CA ASP A 143 26.13 -16.89 -3.78
C ASP A 143 25.20 -16.63 -2.59
N ASN A 144 25.75 -16.75 -1.40
CA ASN A 144 25.08 -16.36 -0.18
C ASN A 144 24.77 -14.85 -0.14
N GLY A 145 23.71 -14.49 0.58
CA GLY A 145 23.33 -13.11 0.81
C GLY A 145 22.78 -12.91 2.20
N TYR A 146 22.69 -11.65 2.61
CA TYR A 146 22.06 -11.30 3.88
C TYR A 146 21.24 -10.02 3.72
N ILE A 147 20.23 -9.87 4.59
CA ILE A 147 19.46 -8.63 4.70
C ILE A 147 19.52 -8.17 6.14
N TRP A 148 19.97 -6.92 6.30
CA TRP A 148 20.05 -6.30 7.61
C TRP A 148 18.76 -5.57 7.95
N HIS A 149 17.98 -6.16 8.82
CA HIS A 149 16.77 -5.55 9.36
C HIS A 149 16.85 -5.43 10.89
N THR A 150 16.44 -4.27 11.41
CA THR A 150 16.34 -4.06 12.85
C THR A 150 15.23 -4.91 13.49
N THR A 151 15.24 -5.03 14.82
CA THR A 151 14.15 -5.66 15.56
C THR A 151 12.83 -4.91 15.30
N GLY A 152 11.75 -5.63 15.12
CA GLY A 152 10.43 -5.03 14.83
C GLY A 152 10.21 -4.54 13.39
N ALA A 153 11.19 -4.68 12.49
CA ALA A 153 11.05 -4.30 11.08
C ALA A 153 10.14 -5.22 10.25
N GLY A 154 9.53 -6.25 10.86
CA GLY A 154 8.65 -7.18 10.13
C GLY A 154 9.40 -8.17 9.25
N LYS A 155 10.54 -8.69 9.74
CA LYS A 155 11.34 -9.75 9.07
C LYS A 155 10.51 -10.94 8.65
N THR A 156 9.58 -11.38 9.50
CA THR A 156 8.69 -12.51 9.23
C THR A 156 7.86 -12.30 7.97
N LEU A 157 7.28 -11.11 7.80
CA LEU A 157 6.48 -10.79 6.61
C LEU A 157 7.34 -10.73 5.35
N THR A 158 8.56 -10.18 5.46
CA THR A 158 9.53 -10.12 4.35
C THR A 158 9.95 -11.52 3.93
N SER A 159 10.33 -12.38 4.89
CA SER A 159 10.75 -13.77 4.62
C SER A 159 9.61 -14.62 4.05
N PHE A 160 8.42 -14.50 4.62
CA PHE A 160 7.21 -15.16 4.11
C PHE A 160 6.96 -14.80 2.64
N LYS A 161 7.00 -13.50 2.34
CA LYS A 161 6.72 -13.02 0.98
C LYS A 161 7.81 -13.44 -0.01
N ALA A 162 9.07 -13.40 0.40
CA ALA A 162 10.17 -13.90 -0.42
C ALA A 162 10.00 -15.39 -0.72
N ALA A 163 9.75 -16.21 0.30
CA ALA A 163 9.54 -17.66 0.14
C ALA A 163 8.31 -18.01 -0.72
N GLN A 164 7.26 -17.18 -0.69
CA GLN A 164 6.07 -17.37 -1.52
C GLN A 164 6.33 -17.07 -3.01
N LEU A 165 7.29 -16.19 -3.33
CA LEU A 165 7.53 -15.68 -4.67
C LEU A 165 8.74 -16.31 -5.37
N VAL A 166 9.56 -17.09 -4.66
CA VAL A 166 10.60 -17.96 -5.19
C VAL A 166 9.98 -19.22 -5.79
#